data_175ecde3be4bd8ba49d51933ff67542c
#
_entry.id   175ecde3be4bd8ba49d51933ff67542c
#
_cell.length_a   1.000
_cell.length_b   1.000
_cell.length_c   1.000
_cell.angle_alpha   90.00
_cell.angle_beta   90.00
_cell.angle_gamma   90.00
#
_symmetry.space_group_name_H-M   'P 1'
#
loop_
_entity.id
_entity.type
_entity.pdbx_description
1 polymer ?
#
loop_
_entity_poly.entity_id
_entity_poly.type
_entity_poly.pdbx_seq_one_letter_code
_entity_poly.pdbx_strand_id
1 'polypeptide(L)'
;MLKRLSIAILAALVLLLALPAYADGAAAAEQSTVLSEKYAGYSHFIVIDKSRNRLFYYQKGELVKSFAVATGKKPSYTPEGLFVIREKIKNRPYYKGKIKGGDPKNPLGDRWLGLKVTLKDGTTSYAYGIHGTNNEKSIGKYVSEGCIRMHNKSVRWLFDQVEVDTPVLIQK
;
A
#
# COMPACT_ATOMS: atom_id res chain seq x y z
N MET A 1 -14.97 77.19 -14.76
CA MET A 1 -14.59 76.52 -13.51
C MET A 1 -15.02 75.08 -13.60
N LEU A 2 -14.09 74.17 -14.06
CA LEU A 2 -14.35 72.73 -14.15
C LEU A 2 -13.79 72.05 -12.91
N LYS A 3 -14.67 71.42 -12.10
CA LYS A 3 -14.30 70.64 -10.96
C LYS A 3 -13.85 69.21 -11.50
N ARG A 4 -12.59 68.88 -11.27
CA ARG A 4 -12.06 67.55 -11.56
C ARG A 4 -12.52 66.56 -10.47
N LEU A 5 -13.25 65.53 -10.88
CA LEU A 5 -13.67 64.45 -10.02
C LEU A 5 -12.55 63.36 -10.05
N SER A 6 -11.86 63.17 -8.93
CA SER A 6 -10.86 62.12 -8.79
C SER A 6 -11.58 60.83 -8.42
N ILE A 7 -11.50 59.82 -9.32
CA ILE A 7 -11.97 58.47 -9.06
C ILE A 7 -10.82 57.70 -8.39
N ALA A 8 -10.95 57.41 -7.11
CA ALA A 8 -10.06 56.54 -6.39
C ALA A 8 -10.43 55.07 -6.72
N ILE A 9 -9.58 54.39 -7.46
CA ILE A 9 -9.71 52.94 -7.73
C ILE A 9 -9.19 52.21 -6.50
N LEU A 10 -10.11 51.61 -5.74
CA LEU A 10 -9.80 50.74 -4.61
C LEU A 10 -9.45 49.35 -5.17
N ALA A 11 -8.15 49.04 -5.29
CA ALA A 11 -7.69 47.72 -5.66
C ALA A 11 -7.88 46.79 -4.46
N ALA A 12 -8.92 45.98 -4.51
CA ALA A 12 -9.11 44.88 -3.54
C ALA A 12 -8.09 43.76 -3.83
N LEU A 13 -7.06 43.65 -3.00
CA LEU A 13 -6.11 42.58 -2.99
C LEU A 13 -6.81 41.34 -2.41
N VAL A 14 -7.32 40.48 -3.27
CA VAL A 14 -7.82 39.15 -2.86
C VAL A 14 -6.62 38.26 -2.59
N LEU A 15 -6.26 38.18 -1.31
CA LEU A 15 -5.24 37.22 -0.83
C LEU A 15 -5.86 35.82 -0.88
N LEU A 16 -5.56 35.08 -1.95
CA LEU A 16 -5.92 33.66 -2.07
C LEU A 16 -5.07 32.89 -1.05
N LEU A 17 -5.62 32.65 0.13
CA LEU A 17 -5.08 31.67 1.07
C LEU A 17 -5.32 30.29 0.48
N ALA A 18 -4.33 29.76 -0.25
CA ALA A 18 -4.32 28.37 -0.68
C ALA A 18 -4.29 27.46 0.55
N LEU A 19 -5.38 26.77 0.83
CA LEU A 19 -5.49 25.80 1.91
C LEU A 19 -4.57 24.61 1.62
N PRO A 20 -3.77 24.13 2.59
CA PRO A 20 -2.80 23.04 2.40
C PRO A 20 -3.42 21.69 1.99
N ALA A 21 -4.74 21.54 2.10
CA ALA A 21 -5.45 20.30 1.74
C ALA A 21 -5.47 19.99 0.21
N TYR A 22 -5.26 20.97 -0.66
CA TYR A 22 -5.23 20.76 -2.12
C TYR A 22 -3.88 20.22 -2.65
N ALA A 23 -2.78 20.48 -1.93
CA ALA A 23 -1.45 20.02 -2.34
C ALA A 23 -1.27 18.51 -2.19
N ASP A 24 -1.84 17.90 -1.14
CA ASP A 24 -1.76 16.45 -0.90
C ASP A 24 -2.55 15.64 -1.94
N GLY A 25 -3.68 16.14 -2.40
CA GLY A 25 -4.49 15.49 -3.43
C GLY A 25 -3.84 15.48 -4.80
N ALA A 26 -3.21 16.61 -5.20
CA ALA A 26 -2.54 16.74 -6.48
C ALA A 26 -1.26 15.88 -6.54
N ALA A 27 -0.44 15.88 -5.50
CA ALA A 27 0.76 15.06 -5.42
C ALA A 27 0.44 13.55 -5.41
N ALA A 28 -0.64 13.14 -4.74
CA ALA A 28 -1.10 11.75 -4.74
C ALA A 28 -1.63 11.32 -6.12
N ALA A 29 -2.32 12.21 -6.84
CA ALA A 29 -2.82 11.96 -8.19
C ALA A 29 -1.66 11.85 -9.20
N GLU A 30 -0.68 12.75 -9.12
CA GLU A 30 0.51 12.73 -9.99
C GLU A 30 1.36 11.48 -9.74
N GLN A 31 1.58 11.08 -8.49
CA GLN A 31 2.29 9.85 -8.15
C GLN A 31 1.53 8.60 -8.62
N SER A 32 0.20 8.61 -8.57
CA SER A 32 -0.65 7.54 -9.11
C SER A 32 -0.51 7.43 -10.63
N THR A 33 -0.46 8.55 -11.35
CA THR A 33 -0.30 8.59 -12.81
C THR A 33 1.07 8.07 -13.25
N VAL A 34 2.15 8.51 -12.60
CA VAL A 34 3.53 8.04 -12.88
C VAL A 34 3.65 6.54 -12.60
N LEU A 35 3.04 6.02 -11.54
CA LEU A 35 3.03 4.59 -11.25
C LEU A 35 2.21 3.82 -12.29
N SER A 36 1.06 4.34 -12.73
CA SER A 36 0.22 3.70 -13.73
C SER A 36 0.94 3.57 -15.08
N GLU A 37 1.61 4.61 -15.57
CA GLU A 37 2.39 4.58 -16.79
C GLU A 37 3.58 3.60 -16.70
N LYS A 38 4.34 3.68 -15.61
CA LYS A 38 5.53 2.83 -15.40
C LYS A 38 5.19 1.33 -15.35
N TYR A 39 4.00 0.98 -14.86
CA TYR A 39 3.58 -0.40 -14.66
C TYR A 39 2.38 -0.82 -15.52
N ALA A 40 2.00 -0.01 -16.52
CA ALA A 40 0.89 -0.31 -17.44
C ALA A 40 1.04 -1.63 -18.19
N GLY A 41 2.29 -2.11 -18.38
CA GLY A 41 2.58 -3.40 -19.02
C GLY A 41 2.23 -4.63 -18.17
N TYR A 42 1.90 -4.45 -16.88
CA TYR A 42 1.52 -5.56 -16.00
C TYR A 42 -0.01 -5.69 -15.92
N SER A 43 -0.53 -6.91 -16.12
CA SER A 43 -1.97 -7.18 -15.93
C SER A 43 -2.43 -6.90 -14.50
N HIS A 44 -1.57 -7.20 -13.51
CA HIS A 44 -1.79 -6.97 -12.09
C HIS A 44 -0.54 -6.38 -11.45
N PHE A 45 -0.70 -5.44 -10.55
CA PHE A 45 0.40 -4.79 -9.85
C PHE A 45 -0.03 -4.35 -8.45
N ILE A 46 0.85 -4.51 -7.47
CA ILE A 46 0.60 -4.10 -6.08
C ILE A 46 1.62 -3.04 -5.67
N VAL A 47 1.15 -1.97 -5.04
CA VAL A 47 1.99 -1.00 -4.34
C VAL A 47 1.67 -1.04 -2.85
N ILE A 48 2.68 -1.16 -2.01
CA ILE A 48 2.58 -1.06 -0.55
C ILE A 48 3.32 0.18 -0.11
N ASP A 49 2.56 1.16 0.38
CA ASP A 49 3.06 2.37 0.99
C ASP A 49 3.13 2.17 2.51
N LYS A 50 4.36 2.04 3.01
CA LYS A 50 4.61 1.82 4.43
C LYS A 50 4.31 3.06 5.25
N SER A 51 4.54 4.26 4.70
CA SER A 51 4.34 5.52 5.44
C SER A 51 2.88 5.73 5.83
N ARG A 52 1.96 5.23 5.02
CA ARG A 52 0.51 5.34 5.21
C ARG A 52 -0.14 4.03 5.67
N ASN A 53 0.62 2.93 5.78
CA ASN A 53 0.08 1.58 6.01
C ASN A 53 -1.07 1.26 5.03
N ARG A 54 -0.81 1.47 3.73
CA ARG A 54 -1.79 1.26 2.65
C ARG A 54 -1.23 0.32 1.60
N LEU A 55 -2.11 -0.54 1.07
CA LEU A 55 -1.88 -1.36 -0.11
C LEU A 55 -2.80 -0.86 -1.22
N PHE A 56 -2.25 -0.65 -2.40
CA PHE A 56 -2.96 -0.27 -3.62
C PHE A 56 -2.83 -1.41 -4.63
N TYR A 57 -3.95 -1.83 -5.19
CA TYR A 57 -4.00 -2.84 -6.24
C TYR A 57 -4.38 -2.19 -7.56
N TYR A 58 -3.53 -2.42 -8.55
CA TYR A 58 -3.70 -1.93 -9.91
C TYR A 58 -3.97 -3.08 -10.86
N GLN A 59 -4.82 -2.85 -11.86
CA GLN A 59 -5.06 -3.74 -12.97
C GLN A 59 -4.90 -2.96 -14.28
N LYS A 60 -4.03 -3.43 -15.18
CA LYS A 60 -3.73 -2.77 -16.46
C LYS A 60 -3.38 -1.28 -16.31
N GLY A 61 -2.62 -0.94 -15.27
CA GLY A 61 -2.22 0.43 -14.94
C GLY A 61 -3.26 1.25 -14.16
N GLU A 62 -4.51 0.81 -14.06
CA GLU A 62 -5.57 1.53 -13.35
C GLU A 62 -5.65 1.10 -11.88
N LEU A 63 -5.82 2.07 -10.98
CA LEU A 63 -6.06 1.80 -9.56
C LEU A 63 -7.48 1.25 -9.36
N VAL A 64 -7.57 -0.03 -9.04
CA VAL A 64 -8.86 -0.71 -8.82
C VAL A 64 -9.30 -0.60 -7.36
N LYS A 65 -8.37 -0.77 -6.40
CA LYS A 65 -8.74 -0.80 -4.98
C LYS A 65 -7.57 -0.52 -4.06
N SER A 66 -7.88 0.05 -2.89
CA SER A 66 -6.89 0.24 -1.82
C SER A 66 -7.38 -0.34 -0.50
N PHE A 67 -6.43 -0.75 0.35
CA PHE A 67 -6.69 -1.39 1.63
C PHE A 67 -5.79 -0.82 2.71
N ALA A 68 -6.31 -0.70 3.93
CA ALA A 68 -5.47 -0.52 5.09
C ALA A 68 -4.71 -1.83 5.38
N VAL A 69 -3.45 -1.71 5.76
CA VAL A 69 -2.58 -2.86 6.09
C VAL A 69 -1.82 -2.58 7.39
N ALA A 70 -1.19 -3.61 7.96
CA ALA A 70 -0.18 -3.41 8.98
C ALA A 70 1.18 -3.81 8.42
N THR A 71 2.22 -3.06 8.77
CA THR A 71 3.60 -3.30 8.35
C THR A 71 4.54 -3.45 9.53
N GLY A 72 5.83 -3.58 9.26
CA GLY A 72 6.86 -3.82 10.27
C GLY A 72 6.90 -2.77 11.39
N LYS A 73 7.07 -3.23 12.64
CA LYS A 73 7.21 -2.35 13.83
C LYS A 73 8.46 -1.45 13.81
N LYS A 74 9.41 -1.74 12.93
CA LYS A 74 10.54 -0.88 12.60
C LYS A 74 10.57 -0.65 11.09
N PRO A 75 11.01 0.52 10.59
CA PRO A 75 11.05 0.81 9.15
C PRO A 75 11.82 -0.21 8.32
N SER A 76 12.87 -0.82 8.90
CA SER A 76 13.71 -1.83 8.26
C SER A 76 13.10 -3.24 8.21
N TYR A 77 12.02 -3.52 8.95
CA TYR A 77 11.46 -4.87 9.05
C TYR A 77 10.72 -5.28 7.77
N THR A 78 9.93 -4.38 7.19
CA THR A 78 9.33 -4.59 5.87
C THR A 78 10.28 -3.99 4.83
N PRO A 79 10.97 -4.80 4.03
CA PRO A 79 11.97 -4.32 3.07
C PRO A 79 11.30 -3.51 1.96
N GLU A 80 12.02 -2.51 1.44
CA GLU A 80 11.63 -1.71 0.29
C GLU A 80 12.25 -2.29 -0.98
N GLY A 81 11.52 -2.22 -2.09
CA GLY A 81 11.96 -2.72 -3.38
C GLY A 81 10.82 -3.25 -4.24
N LEU A 82 11.17 -3.71 -5.43
CA LEU A 82 10.26 -4.39 -6.34
C LEU A 82 10.46 -5.91 -6.18
N PHE A 83 9.42 -6.59 -5.80
CA PHE A 83 9.39 -8.02 -5.53
C PHE A 83 8.28 -8.68 -6.35
N VAL A 84 8.12 -10.01 -6.22
CA VAL A 84 7.04 -10.75 -6.87
C VAL A 84 6.37 -11.70 -5.89
N ILE A 85 5.09 -11.98 -6.12
CA ILE A 85 4.38 -13.08 -5.45
C ILE A 85 4.97 -14.38 -5.94
N ARG A 86 5.50 -15.20 -5.03
CA ARG A 86 6.09 -16.51 -5.34
C ARG A 86 5.11 -17.66 -5.17
N GLU A 87 4.21 -17.52 -4.20
CA GLU A 87 3.27 -18.60 -3.85
C GLU A 87 1.96 -18.05 -3.30
N LYS A 88 0.88 -18.79 -3.52
CA LYS A 88 -0.47 -18.50 -3.05
C LYS A 88 -0.96 -19.69 -2.24
N ILE A 89 -1.17 -19.54 -0.92
CA ILE A 89 -1.56 -20.66 -0.05
C ILE A 89 -2.84 -20.31 0.72
N LYS A 90 -3.86 -21.17 0.60
CA LYS A 90 -5.03 -21.15 1.47
C LYS A 90 -4.70 -21.89 2.76
N ASN A 91 -5.06 -21.33 3.91
CA ASN A 91 -4.90 -21.97 5.21
C ASN A 91 -3.46 -22.43 5.49
N ARG A 92 -2.48 -21.53 5.26
CA ARG A 92 -1.07 -21.82 5.56
C ARG A 92 -0.87 -22.06 7.06
N PRO A 93 -0.26 -23.17 7.49
CA PRO A 93 0.09 -23.39 8.90
C PRO A 93 1.07 -22.33 9.40
N TYR A 94 0.95 -21.93 10.65
CA TYR A 94 1.95 -21.09 11.31
C TYR A 94 2.97 -21.99 12.03
N TYR A 95 4.03 -22.34 11.32
CA TYR A 95 5.01 -23.32 11.78
C TYR A 95 5.71 -22.94 13.08
N LYS A 96 6.10 -21.64 13.23
CA LYS A 96 6.77 -21.13 14.45
C LYS A 96 5.92 -21.36 15.72
N GLY A 97 4.61 -21.21 15.60
CA GLY A 97 3.67 -21.43 16.71
C GLY A 97 3.01 -22.80 16.73
N LYS A 98 3.37 -23.70 15.79
CA LYS A 98 2.74 -25.03 15.63
C LYS A 98 1.20 -24.96 15.53
N ILE A 99 0.67 -23.88 14.90
CA ILE A 99 -0.76 -23.67 14.72
C ILE A 99 -1.18 -24.17 13.34
N LYS A 100 -2.23 -24.97 13.28
CA LYS A 100 -2.77 -25.53 12.04
C LYS A 100 -3.31 -24.44 11.12
N GLY A 101 -3.27 -24.69 9.81
CA GLY A 101 -3.93 -23.85 8.81
C GLY A 101 -5.45 -23.87 9.01
N GLY A 102 -6.08 -22.69 8.90
CA GLY A 102 -7.53 -22.55 9.12
C GLY A 102 -7.96 -22.42 10.58
N ASP A 103 -7.04 -22.59 11.55
CA ASP A 103 -7.34 -22.34 12.95
C ASP A 103 -7.61 -20.85 13.18
N PRO A 104 -8.71 -20.45 13.87
CA PRO A 104 -8.99 -19.05 14.18
C PRO A 104 -7.89 -18.33 14.97
N LYS A 105 -7.05 -19.06 15.69
CA LYS A 105 -5.88 -18.54 16.41
C LYS A 105 -4.66 -18.31 15.53
N ASN A 106 -4.70 -18.74 14.25
CA ASN A 106 -3.57 -18.60 13.34
C ASN A 106 -3.32 -17.13 13.00
N PRO A 107 -2.14 -16.55 13.36
CA PRO A 107 -1.83 -15.15 13.10
C PRO A 107 -1.67 -14.81 11.62
N LEU A 108 -1.59 -15.81 10.74
CA LEU A 108 -1.50 -15.63 9.28
C LEU A 108 -2.90 -15.51 8.62
N GLY A 109 -3.98 -15.70 9.38
CA GLY A 109 -5.31 -15.76 8.79
C GLY A 109 -5.46 -16.95 7.84
N ASP A 110 -6.33 -16.81 6.84
CA ASP A 110 -6.69 -17.92 5.95
C ASP A 110 -6.14 -17.78 4.51
N ARG A 111 -5.40 -16.71 4.21
CA ARG A 111 -4.75 -16.48 2.91
C ARG A 111 -3.33 -15.99 3.12
N TRP A 112 -2.44 -16.53 2.30
CA TRP A 112 -1.02 -16.19 2.25
C TRP A 112 -0.59 -15.98 0.81
N LEU A 113 -0.02 -14.81 0.53
CA LEU A 113 0.69 -14.46 -0.69
C LEU A 113 2.16 -14.32 -0.32
N GLY A 114 2.95 -15.36 -0.53
CA GLY A 114 4.38 -15.38 -0.21
C GLY A 114 5.17 -14.57 -1.22
N LEU A 115 6.13 -13.77 -0.75
CA LEU A 115 6.96 -12.93 -1.58
C LEU A 115 8.36 -13.53 -1.77
N LYS A 116 8.92 -13.38 -2.97
CA LYS A 116 10.35 -13.53 -3.22
C LYS A 116 10.99 -12.17 -3.04
N VAL A 117 11.74 -12.00 -1.96
CA VAL A 117 12.34 -10.72 -1.56
C VAL A 117 13.85 -10.80 -1.71
N THR A 118 14.45 -9.89 -2.48
CA THR A 118 15.89 -9.69 -2.50
C THR A 118 16.24 -8.61 -1.47
N LEU A 119 17.03 -8.97 -0.48
CA LEU A 119 17.48 -8.06 0.57
C LEU A 119 18.63 -7.18 0.09
N LYS A 120 18.97 -6.14 0.85
CA LYS A 120 20.03 -5.17 0.48
C LYS A 120 21.42 -5.81 0.33
N ASP A 121 21.69 -6.91 1.00
CA ASP A 121 22.92 -7.69 0.88
C ASP A 121 22.93 -8.66 -0.31
N GLY A 122 21.90 -8.61 -1.18
CA GLY A 122 21.76 -9.49 -2.34
C GLY A 122 21.16 -10.87 -2.03
N THR A 123 20.95 -11.22 -0.76
CA THR A 123 20.34 -12.50 -0.40
C THR A 123 18.86 -12.54 -0.73
N THR A 124 18.34 -13.73 -1.07
CA THR A 124 16.91 -13.93 -1.31
C THR A 124 16.24 -14.50 -0.07
N SER A 125 15.15 -13.87 0.36
CA SER A 125 14.33 -14.31 1.47
C SER A 125 12.91 -14.67 1.02
N TYR A 126 12.38 -15.72 1.59
CA TYR A 126 11.01 -16.22 1.40
C TYR A 126 10.17 -16.11 2.69
N ALA A 127 10.67 -15.38 3.68
CA ALA A 127 10.00 -15.21 4.97
C ALA A 127 8.90 -14.15 4.96
N TYR A 128 8.82 -13.35 3.90
CA TYR A 128 7.87 -12.25 3.77
C TYR A 128 6.62 -12.67 3.01
N GLY A 129 5.50 -12.05 3.36
CA GLY A 129 4.24 -12.28 2.67
C GLY A 129 3.19 -11.23 3.00
N ILE A 130 2.13 -11.22 2.18
CA ILE A 130 0.89 -10.50 2.40
C ILE A 130 -0.14 -11.54 2.87
N HIS A 131 -0.75 -11.34 4.04
CA HIS A 131 -1.62 -12.36 4.63
C HIS A 131 -2.74 -11.77 5.50
N GLY A 132 -3.69 -12.60 5.88
CA GLY A 132 -4.74 -12.25 6.83
C GLY A 132 -4.22 -12.10 8.26
N THR A 133 -5.11 -12.08 9.23
CA THR A 133 -4.72 -11.96 10.64
C THR A 133 -5.79 -12.50 11.57
N ASN A 134 -5.39 -13.00 12.75
CA ASN A 134 -6.27 -13.25 13.88
C ASN A 134 -6.45 -12.02 14.76
N ASN A 135 -5.77 -10.90 14.44
CA ASN A 135 -5.85 -9.63 15.17
C ASN A 135 -6.19 -8.49 14.22
N GLU A 136 -7.46 -8.35 13.89
CA GLU A 136 -8.00 -7.33 12.98
C GLU A 136 -7.69 -5.89 13.48
N LYS A 137 -7.55 -5.68 14.80
CA LYS A 137 -7.21 -4.38 15.42
C LYS A 137 -5.76 -3.96 15.15
N SER A 138 -4.93 -4.85 14.61
CA SER A 138 -3.56 -4.54 14.20
C SER A 138 -3.47 -3.77 12.88
N ILE A 139 -4.51 -3.79 12.05
CA ILE A 139 -4.53 -3.14 10.74
C ILE A 139 -4.43 -1.62 10.92
N GLY A 140 -3.65 -0.97 10.05
CA GLY A 140 -3.30 0.45 10.11
C GLY A 140 -2.11 0.77 11.02
N LYS A 141 -1.47 -0.23 11.64
CA LYS A 141 -0.41 -0.04 12.63
C LYS A 141 0.93 -0.66 12.21
N TYR A 142 2.01 -0.16 12.77
CA TYR A 142 3.37 -0.69 12.64
C TYR A 142 3.63 -1.73 13.73
N VAL A 143 3.30 -3.00 13.49
CA VAL A 143 3.30 -4.05 14.53
C VAL A 143 3.87 -5.40 14.08
N SER A 144 4.11 -5.60 12.78
CA SER A 144 4.58 -6.88 12.28
C SER A 144 6.10 -7.05 12.42
N GLU A 145 6.58 -8.26 12.21
CA GLU A 145 8.02 -8.57 12.10
C GLU A 145 8.51 -8.53 10.63
N GLY A 146 7.73 -7.88 9.74
CA GLY A 146 8.09 -7.63 8.36
C GLY A 146 7.02 -8.00 7.34
N CYS A 147 6.15 -8.96 7.63
CA CYS A 147 5.01 -9.29 6.78
C CYS A 147 3.98 -8.16 6.74
N ILE A 148 3.19 -8.15 5.68
CA ILE A 148 2.09 -7.22 5.47
C ILE A 148 0.79 -7.90 5.89
N ARG A 149 0.12 -7.37 6.94
CA ARG A 149 -1.15 -7.91 7.41
C ARG A 149 -2.31 -7.17 6.78
N MET A 150 -3.32 -7.89 6.36
CA MET A 150 -4.59 -7.37 5.85
C MET A 150 -5.78 -7.89 6.70
N HIS A 151 -6.89 -7.19 6.64
CA HIS A 151 -8.18 -7.78 7.05
C HIS A 151 -8.43 -9.07 6.27
N ASN A 152 -8.96 -10.13 6.93
CA ASN A 152 -9.19 -11.41 6.27
C ASN A 152 -10.10 -11.30 5.05
N LYS A 153 -11.15 -10.46 5.10
CA LYS A 153 -12.02 -10.19 3.94
C LYS A 153 -11.23 -9.57 2.77
N SER A 154 -10.31 -8.65 3.08
CA SER A 154 -9.53 -7.93 2.08
C SER A 154 -8.50 -8.83 1.40
N VAL A 155 -7.78 -9.65 2.18
CA VAL A 155 -6.78 -10.56 1.60
C VAL A 155 -7.41 -11.68 0.79
N ARG A 156 -8.62 -12.16 1.14
CA ARG A 156 -9.37 -13.10 0.31
C ARG A 156 -9.65 -12.51 -1.07
N TRP A 157 -10.18 -11.28 -1.10
CA TRP A 157 -10.42 -10.58 -2.35
C TRP A 157 -9.15 -10.41 -3.17
N LEU A 158 -8.06 -9.92 -2.58
CA LEU A 158 -6.78 -9.72 -3.27
C LEU A 158 -6.21 -11.05 -3.78
N PHE A 159 -6.29 -12.11 -2.98
CA PHE A 159 -5.84 -13.46 -3.33
C PHE A 159 -6.51 -13.98 -4.60
N ASP A 160 -7.79 -13.67 -4.81
CA ASP A 160 -8.54 -14.12 -5.99
C ASP A 160 -8.26 -13.25 -7.24
N GLN A 161 -7.63 -12.05 -7.08
CA GLN A 161 -7.30 -11.16 -8.20
C GLN A 161 -5.89 -11.37 -8.76
N VAL A 162 -4.94 -11.83 -7.94
CA VAL A 162 -3.52 -11.85 -8.31
C VAL A 162 -3.04 -13.27 -8.60
N GLU A 163 -1.97 -13.37 -9.38
CA GLU A 163 -1.31 -14.62 -9.70
C GLU A 163 0.13 -14.67 -9.15
N VAL A 164 0.76 -15.85 -9.21
CA VAL A 164 2.20 -15.97 -9.04
C VAL A 164 2.89 -15.07 -10.07
N ASP A 165 4.03 -14.52 -9.71
CA ASP A 165 4.81 -13.52 -10.47
C ASP A 165 4.14 -12.14 -10.58
N THR A 166 2.97 -11.89 -9.96
CA THR A 166 2.43 -10.53 -9.82
C THR A 166 3.46 -9.64 -9.09
N PRO A 167 3.87 -8.50 -9.69
CA PRO A 167 4.83 -7.60 -9.06
C PRO A 167 4.24 -6.89 -7.85
N VAL A 168 5.11 -6.68 -6.85
CA VAL A 168 4.80 -6.00 -5.58
C VAL A 168 5.88 -4.98 -5.29
N LEU A 169 5.57 -3.69 -5.46
CA LEU A 169 6.42 -2.59 -5.04
C LEU A 169 6.15 -2.27 -3.57
N ILE A 170 7.18 -2.32 -2.75
CA ILE A 170 7.13 -1.85 -1.36
C ILE A 170 7.97 -0.59 -1.25
N GLN A 171 7.37 0.49 -0.80
CA GLN A 171 7.99 1.80 -0.69
C GLN A 171 7.60 2.50 0.62
N LYS A 172 8.37 3.56 0.94
CA LYS A 172 8.09 4.45 2.08
C LYS A 172 6.96 5.41 1.72
#